data_f0417dd3d8273509a91bccf05668ecf9
#
_entry.id   f0417dd3d8273509a91bccf05668ecf9
#
_cell.length_a   1.000
_cell.length_b   1.000
_cell.length_c   1.000
_cell.angle_alpha   90.00
_cell.angle_beta   90.00
_cell.angle_gamma   90.00
#
_symmetry.space_group_name_H-M   'P 1'
#
loop_
_entity.id
_entity.type
_entity.pdbx_description
1 polymer ?
#
loop_
_entity_poly.entity_id
_entity_poly.type
_entity_poly.pdbx_seq_one_letter_code
_entity_poly.pdbx_strand_id
1 'polypeptide(L)'
;MIYNCYDAEDRTIMRTADRMAAAARTAPKASGTDHLYCAIIDGEEKAKLAEAMRQYGAKWGYDFISRDGDNLDFARCVVILGMIGQPLGLRDCGYCGHESCGACMKAGSRCAHNIIDLGIAVGSAVSVAADDRIDNRVLYSAGRVAMEIGLLPKEVSDAVGIPLSVTSKNAFFDRGSSDNEAMLKREMERRGKKNA
;
A
#
# COMPACT_ATOMS: atom_id res chain seq x y z
N MET A 1 -20.34 18.62 24.40
CA MET A 1 -20.39 18.01 23.04
C MET A 1 -19.81 16.62 23.15
N ILE A 2 -20.47 15.60 22.64
CA ILE A 2 -19.98 14.21 22.64
C ILE A 2 -19.52 13.86 21.24
N TYR A 3 -18.30 13.42 21.08
CA TYR A 3 -17.75 12.90 19.82
C TYR A 3 -17.90 11.38 19.79
N ASN A 4 -18.35 10.85 18.68
CA ASN A 4 -18.33 9.42 18.43
C ASN A 4 -16.87 8.93 18.27
N CYS A 5 -16.52 7.82 18.94
CA CYS A 5 -15.16 7.26 18.84
C CYS A 5 -14.80 6.84 17.41
N TYR A 6 -15.75 6.35 16.61
CA TYR A 6 -15.48 5.99 15.20
C TYR A 6 -15.03 7.19 14.36
N ASP A 7 -15.58 8.39 14.61
CA ASP A 7 -15.13 9.61 13.93
C ASP A 7 -13.70 9.98 14.34
N ALA A 8 -13.33 9.72 15.58
CA ALA A 8 -11.98 9.94 16.08
C ALA A 8 -10.98 8.93 15.47
N GLU A 9 -11.38 7.67 15.40
CA GLU A 9 -10.60 6.59 14.76
C GLU A 9 -10.34 6.89 13.29
N ASP A 10 -11.39 7.23 12.51
CA ASP A 10 -11.26 7.56 11.10
C ASP A 10 -10.33 8.76 10.86
N ARG A 11 -10.48 9.82 11.67
CA ARG A 11 -9.58 10.98 11.57
C ARG A 11 -8.14 10.61 11.92
N THR A 12 -7.95 9.75 12.90
CA THR A 12 -6.61 9.30 13.31
C THR A 12 -5.97 8.48 12.21
N ILE A 13 -6.70 7.53 11.60
CA ILE A 13 -6.19 6.73 10.49
C ILE A 13 -5.73 7.64 9.34
N MET A 14 -6.55 8.62 8.94
CA MET A 14 -6.18 9.53 7.84
C MET A 14 -4.96 10.39 8.17
N ARG A 15 -4.87 10.92 9.40
CA ARG A 15 -3.68 11.66 9.85
C ARG A 15 -2.42 10.79 9.87
N THR A 16 -2.56 9.53 10.27
CA THR A 16 -1.45 8.58 10.23
C THR A 16 -1.04 8.31 8.78
N ALA A 17 -1.97 8.15 7.84
CA ALA A 17 -1.68 8.00 6.43
C ALA A 17 -0.88 9.20 5.87
N ASP A 18 -1.27 10.44 6.22
CA ASP A 18 -0.54 11.66 5.85
C ASP A 18 0.90 11.66 6.41
N ARG A 19 1.06 11.28 7.68
CA ARG A 19 2.38 11.17 8.33
C ARG A 19 3.23 10.06 7.73
N MET A 20 2.62 8.92 7.36
CA MET A 20 3.29 7.83 6.64
C MET A 20 3.82 8.29 5.29
N ALA A 21 3.03 9.05 4.53
CA ALA A 21 3.44 9.62 3.25
C ALA A 21 4.64 10.57 3.42
N ALA A 22 4.61 11.43 4.43
CA ALA A 22 5.73 12.32 4.75
C ALA A 22 6.98 11.54 5.18
N ALA A 23 6.84 10.52 6.04
CA ALA A 23 7.95 9.67 6.48
C ALA A 23 8.58 8.86 5.33
N ALA A 24 7.75 8.34 4.41
CA ALA A 24 8.23 7.70 3.19
C ALA A 24 9.04 8.68 2.31
N ARG A 25 8.56 9.92 2.17
CA ARG A 25 9.23 10.97 1.39
C ARG A 25 10.58 11.34 1.96
N THR A 26 10.69 11.50 3.29
CA THR A 26 11.93 11.88 3.98
C THR A 26 12.90 10.71 4.21
N ALA A 27 12.47 9.48 3.99
CA ALA A 27 13.33 8.30 4.06
C ALA A 27 14.55 8.47 3.11
N PRO A 28 15.75 8.04 3.52
CA PRO A 28 16.94 8.19 2.68
C PRO A 28 16.79 7.42 1.37
N LYS A 29 17.30 8.01 0.30
CA LYS A 29 17.31 7.46 -1.06
C LYS A 29 18.69 7.50 -1.66
N ALA A 30 19.01 6.52 -2.48
CA ALA A 30 20.29 6.44 -3.13
C ALA A 30 20.60 7.73 -3.92
N SER A 31 21.78 8.29 -3.69
CA SER A 31 22.25 9.55 -4.27
C SER A 31 21.34 10.76 -4.01
N GLY A 32 20.42 10.68 -3.03
CA GLY A 32 19.43 11.72 -2.78
C GLY A 32 18.43 11.91 -3.91
N THR A 33 18.32 10.96 -4.84
CA THR A 33 17.43 11.05 -6.00
C THR A 33 16.06 10.50 -5.62
N ASP A 34 15.03 11.35 -5.65
CA ASP A 34 13.69 10.99 -5.24
C ASP A 34 12.86 10.48 -6.42
N HIS A 35 12.77 9.17 -6.56
CA HIS A 35 11.89 8.47 -7.50
C HIS A 35 10.62 7.92 -6.82
N LEU A 36 10.35 8.30 -5.58
CA LEU A 36 9.21 7.78 -4.85
C LEU A 36 7.90 8.40 -5.35
N TYR A 37 6.97 7.54 -5.74
CA TYR A 37 5.55 7.85 -5.88
C TYR A 37 4.83 7.51 -4.57
N CYS A 38 3.94 8.39 -4.14
CA CYS A 38 3.11 8.16 -2.96
C CYS A 38 1.69 8.67 -3.21
N ALA A 39 0.70 7.86 -2.85
CA ALA A 39 -0.72 8.23 -2.87
C ALA A 39 -1.45 7.60 -1.68
N ILE A 40 -2.54 8.23 -1.27
CA ILE A 40 -3.49 7.68 -0.31
C ILE A 40 -4.81 7.53 -1.06
N ILE A 41 -5.35 6.32 -1.06
CA ILE A 41 -6.64 6.03 -1.68
C ILE A 41 -7.66 5.60 -0.64
N ASP A 42 -8.91 6.04 -0.80
CA ASP A 42 -10.04 5.66 0.04
C ASP A 42 -11.33 5.58 -0.79
N GLY A 43 -12.48 5.41 -0.14
CA GLY A 43 -13.79 5.43 -0.77
C GLY A 43 -13.89 4.53 -2.00
N GLU A 44 -14.37 5.10 -3.11
CA GLU A 44 -14.62 4.38 -4.36
C GLU A 44 -13.36 3.78 -5.00
N GLU A 45 -12.24 4.50 -4.96
CA GLU A 45 -10.99 4.03 -5.58
C GLU A 45 -10.42 2.83 -4.80
N LYS A 46 -10.53 2.84 -3.46
CA LYS A 46 -10.20 1.68 -2.64
C LYS A 46 -11.11 0.48 -2.94
N ALA A 47 -12.42 0.71 -3.08
CA ALA A 47 -13.39 -0.34 -3.40
C ALA A 47 -13.13 -0.94 -4.80
N LYS A 48 -12.83 -0.11 -5.80
CA LYS A 48 -12.42 -0.56 -7.15
C LYS A 48 -11.17 -1.42 -7.08
N LEU A 49 -10.16 -1.02 -6.30
CA LEU A 49 -8.95 -1.81 -6.14
C LEU A 49 -9.24 -3.15 -5.48
N ALA A 50 -10.03 -3.20 -4.40
CA ALA A 50 -10.40 -4.43 -3.71
C ALA A 50 -11.10 -5.43 -4.66
N GLU A 51 -12.07 -4.95 -5.45
CA GLU A 51 -12.78 -5.77 -6.43
C GLU A 51 -11.85 -6.28 -7.54
N ALA A 52 -10.99 -5.39 -8.07
CA ALA A 52 -9.99 -5.80 -9.05
C ALA A 52 -9.03 -6.86 -8.50
N MET A 53 -8.62 -6.76 -7.24
CA MET A 53 -7.76 -7.78 -6.60
C MET A 53 -8.45 -9.14 -6.55
N ARG A 54 -9.74 -9.21 -6.24
CA ARG A 54 -10.52 -10.48 -6.30
C ARG A 54 -10.54 -11.06 -7.72
N GLN A 55 -10.81 -10.22 -8.72
CA GLN A 55 -10.83 -10.63 -10.13
C GLN A 55 -9.46 -11.12 -10.63
N TYR A 56 -8.39 -10.37 -10.31
CA TYR A 56 -7.03 -10.76 -10.71
C TYR A 56 -6.54 -11.98 -9.94
N GLY A 57 -6.91 -12.15 -8.67
CA GLY A 57 -6.62 -13.34 -7.89
C GLY A 57 -7.20 -14.58 -8.55
N ALA A 58 -8.47 -14.54 -8.93
CA ALA A 58 -9.14 -15.62 -9.66
C ALA A 58 -8.49 -15.85 -11.04
N LYS A 59 -8.23 -14.79 -11.80
CA LYS A 59 -7.63 -14.86 -13.15
C LYS A 59 -6.21 -15.44 -13.14
N TRP A 60 -5.39 -15.10 -12.14
CA TRP A 60 -3.99 -15.55 -12.04
C TRP A 60 -3.85 -16.85 -11.24
N GLY A 61 -4.91 -17.33 -10.59
CA GLY A 61 -4.88 -18.52 -9.74
C GLY A 61 -4.13 -18.29 -8.42
N TYR A 62 -4.20 -17.09 -7.88
CA TYR A 62 -3.54 -16.70 -6.61
C TYR A 62 -4.55 -16.29 -5.54
N ASP A 63 -5.00 -17.25 -4.74
CA ASP A 63 -5.99 -17.04 -3.66
C ASP A 63 -5.57 -15.92 -2.67
N PHE A 64 -4.25 -15.75 -2.47
CA PHE A 64 -3.77 -14.70 -1.57
C PHE A 64 -4.09 -13.28 -2.09
N ILE A 65 -4.18 -13.07 -3.41
CA ILE A 65 -4.55 -11.77 -3.98
C ILE A 65 -6.03 -11.48 -3.71
N SER A 66 -6.91 -12.47 -3.91
CA SER A 66 -8.34 -12.35 -3.58
C SER A 66 -8.55 -12.04 -2.10
N ARG A 67 -7.91 -12.81 -1.22
CA ARG A 67 -7.93 -12.57 0.24
C ARG A 67 -7.41 -11.18 0.61
N ASP A 68 -6.35 -10.72 -0.04
CA ASP A 68 -5.81 -9.38 0.22
C ASP A 68 -6.78 -8.28 -0.27
N GLY A 69 -7.60 -8.56 -1.30
CA GLY A 69 -8.74 -7.73 -1.70
C GLY A 69 -9.79 -7.63 -0.59
N ASP A 70 -10.13 -8.76 0.03
CA ASP A 70 -11.05 -8.79 1.19
C ASP A 70 -10.47 -8.00 2.38
N ASN A 71 -9.16 -8.04 2.59
CA ASN A 71 -8.49 -7.23 3.61
C ASN A 71 -8.65 -5.73 3.37
N LEU A 72 -8.74 -5.26 2.12
CA LEU A 72 -8.97 -3.85 1.82
C LEU A 72 -10.36 -3.38 2.26
N ASP A 73 -11.35 -4.27 2.33
CA ASP A 73 -12.70 -3.93 2.80
C ASP A 73 -12.70 -3.53 4.29
N PHE A 74 -11.80 -4.09 5.10
CA PHE A 74 -11.60 -3.69 6.50
C PHE A 74 -10.83 -2.38 6.67
N ALA A 75 -10.07 -1.97 5.63
CA ALA A 75 -9.24 -0.78 5.72
C ALA A 75 -10.06 0.49 5.54
N ARG A 76 -9.71 1.56 6.29
CA ARG A 76 -10.25 2.90 6.06
C ARG A 76 -9.67 3.52 4.79
N CYS A 77 -8.37 3.36 4.59
CA CYS A 77 -7.64 3.82 3.41
C CYS A 77 -6.46 2.88 3.12
N VAL A 78 -5.83 3.08 1.98
CA VAL A 78 -4.59 2.39 1.59
C VAL A 78 -3.54 3.42 1.21
N VAL A 79 -2.38 3.38 1.85
CA VAL A 79 -1.21 4.15 1.42
C VAL A 79 -0.50 3.36 0.33
N ILE A 80 -0.37 3.95 -0.86
CA ILE A 80 0.37 3.37 -1.97
C ILE A 80 1.75 4.01 -2.02
N LEU A 81 2.78 3.19 -2.01
CA LEU A 81 4.16 3.59 -2.23
C LEU A 81 4.67 2.87 -3.47
N GLY A 82 5.28 3.61 -4.38
CA GLY A 82 5.84 3.06 -5.62
C GLY A 82 7.09 3.79 -6.06
N MET A 83 7.77 3.25 -7.05
CA MET A 83 8.98 3.85 -7.62
C MET A 83 8.79 4.13 -9.10
N ILE A 84 9.22 5.32 -9.53
CA ILE A 84 9.36 5.66 -10.94
C ILE A 84 10.55 4.87 -11.49
N GLY A 85 10.34 4.15 -12.58
CA GLY A 85 11.25 3.15 -13.11
C GLY A 85 12.49 3.71 -13.82
N GLN A 86 13.23 4.66 -13.23
CA GLN A 86 14.44 5.23 -13.81
C GLN A 86 15.69 4.82 -13.03
N PRO A 87 16.74 4.27 -13.69
CA PRO A 87 18.01 4.02 -13.04
C PRO A 87 18.72 5.30 -12.60
N LEU A 88 19.52 5.21 -11.55
CA LEU A 88 20.22 6.35 -10.93
C LEU A 88 21.35 6.96 -11.79
N GLY A 89 21.84 6.27 -12.82
CA GLY A 89 22.94 6.75 -13.64
C GLY A 89 24.33 6.59 -13.00
N LEU A 90 24.47 5.75 -11.99
CA LEU A 90 25.76 5.49 -11.32
C LEU A 90 26.73 4.74 -12.25
N ARG A 91 27.99 5.19 -12.29
CA ARG A 91 29.06 4.48 -13.01
C ARG A 91 29.43 3.21 -12.24
N ASP A 92 29.76 2.17 -12.98
CA ASP A 92 30.33 0.91 -12.47
C ASP A 92 29.56 0.28 -11.29
N CYS A 93 28.25 0.59 -11.18
CA CYS A 93 27.43 0.12 -10.08
C CYS A 93 27.18 -1.40 -10.13
N GLY A 94 26.74 -1.94 -11.29
CA GLY A 94 26.50 -3.38 -11.50
C GLY A 94 25.48 -4.05 -10.57
N TYR A 95 24.87 -3.32 -9.63
CA TYR A 95 24.09 -3.89 -8.52
C TYR A 95 22.79 -4.58 -8.98
N CYS A 96 22.26 -4.18 -10.13
CA CYS A 96 21.11 -4.84 -10.78
C CYS A 96 21.53 -5.99 -11.73
N GLY A 97 22.81 -6.34 -11.79
CA GLY A 97 23.35 -7.39 -12.66
C GLY A 97 23.65 -6.95 -14.09
N HIS A 98 23.46 -5.67 -14.44
CA HIS A 98 23.79 -5.11 -15.74
C HIS A 98 25.11 -4.31 -15.69
N GLU A 99 25.84 -4.28 -16.81
CA GLU A 99 27.11 -3.54 -16.94
C GLU A 99 26.97 -2.04 -16.72
N SER A 100 25.78 -1.48 -17.04
CA SER A 100 25.51 -0.07 -16.90
C SER A 100 24.01 0.21 -16.71
N CYS A 101 23.69 1.40 -16.24
CA CYS A 101 22.31 1.86 -16.14
C CYS A 101 21.62 1.91 -17.52
N GLY A 102 22.35 2.24 -18.58
CA GLY A 102 21.86 2.20 -19.96
C GLY A 102 21.48 0.78 -20.40
N ALA A 103 22.30 -0.22 -20.04
CA ALA A 103 22.01 -1.64 -20.30
C ALA A 103 20.79 -2.11 -19.50
N CYS A 104 20.66 -1.70 -18.25
CA CYS A 104 19.48 -1.98 -17.41
C CYS A 104 18.19 -1.42 -18.05
N MET A 105 18.21 -0.16 -18.50
CA MET A 105 17.07 0.47 -19.19
C MET A 105 16.70 -0.23 -20.49
N LYS A 106 17.70 -0.52 -21.32
CA LYS A 106 17.50 -1.22 -22.61
C LYS A 106 16.89 -2.60 -22.43
N ALA A 107 17.26 -3.29 -21.34
CA ALA A 107 16.69 -4.59 -20.99
C ALA A 107 15.29 -4.51 -20.34
N GLY A 108 14.76 -3.34 -20.05
CA GLY A 108 13.51 -3.17 -19.32
C GLY A 108 13.60 -3.68 -17.86
N SER A 109 14.80 -3.77 -17.32
CA SER A 109 15.06 -4.27 -15.97
C SER A 109 14.86 -3.19 -14.89
N ARG A 110 14.73 -3.62 -13.64
CA ARG A 110 14.59 -2.73 -12.49
C ARG A 110 15.95 -2.31 -11.94
N CYS A 111 16.08 -1.06 -11.56
CA CYS A 111 17.23 -0.59 -10.80
C CYS A 111 17.16 -1.16 -9.37
N ALA A 112 18.19 -1.86 -8.93
CA ALA A 112 18.21 -2.45 -7.59
C ALA A 112 18.09 -1.38 -6.49
N HIS A 113 18.72 -0.21 -6.67
CA HIS A 113 18.61 0.89 -5.71
C HIS A 113 17.17 1.40 -5.56
N ASN A 114 16.39 1.50 -6.66
CA ASN A 114 14.98 1.89 -6.57
C ASN A 114 14.18 0.92 -5.70
N ILE A 115 14.44 -0.38 -5.83
CA ILE A 115 13.74 -1.40 -5.01
C ILE A 115 14.16 -1.31 -3.54
N ILE A 116 15.45 -1.06 -3.27
CA ILE A 116 15.95 -0.82 -1.91
C ILE A 116 15.33 0.45 -1.33
N ASP A 117 15.30 1.55 -2.08
CA ASP A 117 14.72 2.82 -1.67
C ASP A 117 13.22 2.69 -1.38
N LEU A 118 12.48 1.90 -2.19
CA LEU A 118 11.10 1.55 -1.90
C LEU A 118 10.97 0.82 -0.55
N GLY A 119 11.83 -0.17 -0.31
CA GLY A 119 11.84 -0.90 0.96
C GLY A 119 12.13 -0.02 2.17
N ILE A 120 13.07 0.93 2.04
CA ILE A 120 13.40 1.91 3.08
C ILE A 120 12.21 2.86 3.32
N ALA A 121 11.58 3.35 2.26
CA ALA A 121 10.40 4.21 2.36
C ALA A 121 9.22 3.48 3.02
N VAL A 122 8.98 2.21 2.66
CA VAL A 122 7.98 1.36 3.29
C VAL A 122 8.27 1.18 4.79
N GLY A 123 9.51 0.84 5.15
CA GLY A 123 9.92 0.69 6.55
C GLY A 123 9.69 1.96 7.36
N SER A 124 10.04 3.12 6.79
CA SER A 124 9.81 4.43 7.41
C SER A 124 8.30 4.73 7.58
N ALA A 125 7.48 4.42 6.58
CA ALA A 125 6.04 4.63 6.66
C ALA A 125 5.38 3.74 7.72
N VAL A 126 5.67 2.43 7.74
CA VAL A 126 5.02 1.52 8.69
C VAL A 126 5.48 1.74 10.14
N SER A 127 6.67 2.31 10.37
CA SER A 127 7.09 2.71 11.72
C SER A 127 6.16 3.78 12.29
N VAL A 128 5.71 4.74 11.47
CA VAL A 128 4.73 5.74 11.91
C VAL A 128 3.39 5.11 12.27
N ALA A 129 2.91 4.15 11.48
CA ALA A 129 1.67 3.43 11.80
C ALA A 129 1.81 2.64 13.11
N ALA A 130 2.98 2.05 13.37
CA ALA A 130 3.26 1.34 14.61
C ALA A 130 3.26 2.28 15.83
N ASP A 131 3.88 3.46 15.72
CA ASP A 131 3.89 4.48 16.77
C ASP A 131 2.47 4.97 17.09
N ASP A 132 1.63 5.12 16.07
CA ASP A 132 0.23 5.55 16.19
C ASP A 132 -0.73 4.40 16.56
N ARG A 133 -0.25 3.17 16.73
CA ARG A 133 -1.06 1.98 17.02
C ARG A 133 -2.12 1.68 15.95
N ILE A 134 -1.80 1.95 14.70
CA ILE A 134 -2.67 1.68 13.56
C ILE A 134 -2.30 0.34 12.92
N ASP A 135 -3.26 -0.57 12.86
CA ASP A 135 -3.10 -1.86 12.19
C ASP A 135 -2.84 -1.65 10.70
N ASN A 136 -1.84 -2.37 10.18
CA ASN A 136 -1.45 -2.28 8.78
C ASN A 136 -0.80 -3.57 8.28
N ARG A 137 -0.71 -3.70 6.97
CA ARG A 137 0.06 -4.76 6.32
C ARG A 137 0.59 -4.28 4.98
N VAL A 138 1.85 -4.57 4.69
CA VAL A 138 2.43 -4.31 3.36
C VAL A 138 1.95 -5.40 2.39
N LEU A 139 1.20 -4.99 1.36
CA LEU A 139 0.63 -5.87 0.34
C LEU A 139 1.27 -5.60 -1.02
N TYR A 140 2.07 -6.55 -1.49
CA TYR A 140 2.56 -6.59 -2.88
C TYR A 140 1.38 -6.60 -3.86
N SER A 141 0.36 -7.43 -3.57
CA SER A 141 -0.84 -7.63 -4.37
C SER A 141 -1.58 -6.33 -4.68
N ALA A 142 -1.76 -5.47 -3.67
CA ALA A 142 -2.45 -4.20 -3.83
C ALA A 142 -1.69 -3.24 -4.76
N GLY A 143 -0.37 -3.12 -4.61
CA GLY A 143 0.45 -2.31 -5.51
C GLY A 143 0.46 -2.86 -6.93
N ARG A 144 0.61 -4.18 -7.08
CA ARG A 144 0.62 -4.84 -8.39
C ARG A 144 -0.70 -4.65 -9.14
N VAL A 145 -1.84 -4.88 -8.48
CA VAL A 145 -3.15 -4.72 -9.13
C VAL A 145 -3.47 -3.26 -9.40
N ALA A 146 -3.09 -2.33 -8.50
CA ALA A 146 -3.26 -0.90 -8.73
C ALA A 146 -2.57 -0.42 -10.02
N MET A 147 -1.38 -0.95 -10.32
CA MET A 147 -0.70 -0.70 -11.61
C MET A 147 -1.46 -1.30 -12.80
N GLU A 148 -1.93 -2.54 -12.68
CA GLU A 148 -2.64 -3.25 -13.75
C GLU A 148 -3.96 -2.56 -14.17
N ILE A 149 -4.69 -1.98 -13.22
CA ILE A 149 -5.95 -1.28 -13.51
C ILE A 149 -5.75 0.20 -13.87
N GLY A 150 -4.50 0.66 -13.96
CA GLY A 150 -4.18 2.04 -14.32
C GLY A 150 -4.53 3.07 -13.23
N LEU A 151 -4.61 2.64 -11.98
CA LEU A 151 -4.84 3.54 -10.83
C LEU A 151 -3.61 4.41 -10.54
N LEU A 152 -2.43 3.95 -10.93
CA LEU A 152 -1.15 4.64 -10.76
C LEU A 152 -0.65 5.19 -12.10
N PRO A 153 0.18 6.26 -12.08
CA PRO A 153 0.87 6.74 -13.28
C PRO A 153 1.67 5.62 -13.96
N LYS A 154 1.73 5.64 -15.29
CA LYS A 154 2.42 4.60 -16.09
C LYS A 154 3.92 4.52 -15.83
N GLU A 155 4.51 5.59 -15.34
CA GLU A 155 5.92 5.69 -14.98
C GLU A 155 6.27 4.91 -13.71
N VAL A 156 5.26 4.58 -12.89
CA VAL A 156 5.44 3.75 -11.70
C VAL A 156 5.67 2.31 -12.13
N SER A 157 6.85 1.80 -11.85
CA SER A 157 7.29 0.46 -12.27
C SER A 157 7.06 -0.62 -11.22
N ASP A 158 7.09 -0.23 -9.95
CA ASP A 158 6.98 -1.12 -8.80
C ASP A 158 6.19 -0.40 -7.71
N ALA A 159 5.25 -1.10 -7.07
CA ALA A 159 4.45 -0.51 -6.00
C ALA A 159 3.98 -1.56 -4.99
N VAL A 160 3.72 -1.09 -3.77
CA VAL A 160 3.03 -1.83 -2.71
C VAL A 160 1.89 -0.98 -2.16
N GLY A 161 0.86 -1.63 -1.64
CA GLY A 161 -0.21 -0.96 -0.90
C GLY A 161 -0.14 -1.32 0.59
N ILE A 162 -0.47 -0.35 1.44
CA ILE A 162 -0.46 -0.50 2.90
C ILE A 162 -1.84 -0.09 3.40
N PRO A 163 -2.80 -1.03 3.53
CA PRO A 163 -4.10 -0.76 4.11
C PRO A 163 -3.96 -0.43 5.60
N LEU A 164 -4.79 0.51 6.08
CA LEU A 164 -4.81 0.99 7.45
C LEU A 164 -6.17 0.77 8.10
N SER A 165 -6.16 0.27 9.34
CA SER A 165 -7.38 -0.01 10.10
C SER A 165 -7.17 0.21 11.58
N VAL A 166 -8.27 0.48 12.29
CA VAL A 166 -8.36 0.42 13.76
C VAL A 166 -9.54 -0.47 14.11
N THR A 167 -9.25 -1.65 14.61
CA THR A 167 -10.26 -2.62 15.04
C THR A 167 -9.78 -3.33 16.31
N SER A 168 -10.69 -3.94 17.08
CA SER A 168 -10.32 -4.71 18.27
C SER A 168 -9.53 -5.98 17.96
N LYS A 169 -9.45 -6.36 16.68
CA LYS A 169 -8.76 -7.54 16.18
C LYS A 169 -8.10 -7.19 14.86
N ASN A 170 -6.79 -7.43 14.72
CA ASN A 170 -6.08 -7.11 13.49
C ASN A 170 -6.57 -7.99 12.33
N ALA A 171 -7.44 -7.41 11.48
CA ALA A 171 -8.07 -8.12 10.37
C ALA A 171 -7.07 -8.60 9.30
N PHE A 172 -5.93 -7.93 9.15
CA PHE A 172 -4.95 -8.22 8.11
C PHE A 172 -4.15 -9.51 8.35
N PHE A 173 -4.12 -9.99 9.60
CA PHE A 173 -3.39 -11.20 9.99
C PHE A 173 -4.30 -12.32 10.51
N ASP A 174 -5.59 -12.06 10.64
CA ASP A 174 -6.56 -13.06 11.09
C ASP A 174 -6.99 -13.94 9.91
N ARG A 175 -6.41 -15.12 9.84
CA ARG A 175 -6.62 -16.08 8.74
C ARG A 175 -7.53 -17.21 9.21
N GLY A 176 -8.69 -17.34 8.55
CA GLY A 176 -9.51 -18.56 8.63
C GLY A 176 -10.41 -18.67 9.86
N SER A 177 -10.71 -17.60 10.58
CA SER A 177 -11.80 -17.65 11.54
C SER A 177 -13.13 -17.30 10.87
N SER A 178 -14.16 -18.13 11.12
CA SER A 178 -15.55 -17.86 10.74
C SER A 178 -16.09 -16.53 11.32
N ASP A 179 -15.34 -15.93 12.24
CA ASP A 179 -15.67 -14.66 12.87
C ASP A 179 -15.33 -13.45 11.98
N ASN A 180 -14.49 -13.61 10.95
CA ASN A 180 -14.09 -12.49 10.09
C ASN A 180 -15.25 -11.92 9.30
N GLU A 181 -16.11 -12.74 8.73
CA GLU A 181 -17.32 -12.27 8.03
C GLU A 181 -18.26 -11.55 8.99
N ALA A 182 -18.47 -12.08 10.18
CA ALA A 182 -19.31 -11.47 11.20
C ALA A 182 -18.71 -10.14 11.69
N MET A 183 -17.38 -10.06 11.84
CA MET A 183 -16.69 -8.84 12.24
C MET A 183 -16.76 -7.78 11.13
N LEU A 184 -16.53 -8.16 9.86
CA LEU A 184 -16.64 -7.28 8.70
C LEU A 184 -18.06 -6.72 8.61
N LYS A 185 -19.07 -7.58 8.69
CA LYS A 185 -20.47 -7.16 8.65
C LYS A 185 -20.80 -6.14 9.75
N ARG A 186 -20.36 -6.40 10.99
CA ARG A 186 -20.54 -5.46 12.11
C ARG A 186 -19.86 -4.12 11.85
N GLU A 187 -18.62 -4.14 11.32
CA GLU A 187 -17.87 -2.92 11.03
C GLU A 187 -18.51 -2.12 9.88
N MET A 188 -18.96 -2.79 8.83
CA MET A 188 -19.71 -2.15 7.73
C MET A 188 -21.05 -1.56 8.21
N GLU A 189 -21.78 -2.26 9.07
CA GLU A 189 -23.02 -1.76 9.67
C GLU A 189 -22.78 -0.52 10.55
N ARG A 190 -21.67 -0.52 11.31
CA ARG A 190 -21.28 0.64 12.13
C ARG A 190 -20.93 1.85 11.28
N ARG A 191 -20.20 1.66 10.16
CA ARG A 191 -19.84 2.72 9.22
C ARG A 191 -21.03 3.17 8.37
N GLY A 192 -21.92 2.27 7.97
CA GLY A 192 -23.15 2.58 7.21
C GLY A 192 -24.16 3.43 7.99
N LYS A 193 -24.23 3.29 9.31
CA LYS A 193 -25.09 4.13 10.17
C LYS A 193 -24.67 5.61 10.26
N LYS A 194 -23.51 5.97 9.71
CA LYS A 194 -23.08 7.38 9.60
C LYS A 194 -23.79 8.17 8.51
N ASN A 195 -24.42 7.50 7.54
CA ASN A 195 -25.05 8.13 6.37
C ASN A 195 -26.59 8.12 6.44
N ALA A 196 -27.15 7.80 7.57
CA ALA A 196 -28.58 7.89 7.88
C ALA A 196 -28.83 8.90 9.02
#